data_1e10cd6d688a21e360e11208f7cb7e2c
#
_entry.id   1e10cd6d688a21e360e11208f7cb7e2c
#
_cell.length_a   1.000
_cell.length_b   1.000
_cell.length_c   1.000
_cell.angle_alpha   90.00
_cell.angle_beta   90.00
_cell.angle_gamma   90.00
#
_symmetry.space_group_name_H-M   'P 1'
#
loop_
_entity.id
_entity.type
_entity.pdbx_description
1 polymer ?
#
loop_
_entity_poly.entity_id
_entity_poly.type
_entity_poly.pdbx_seq_one_letter_code
_entity_poly.pdbx_strand_id
1 'polypeptide(L)'
;QENGYQTAIIGKWHLGTTPTGFDYSKVLINWGGQGTYFNPQFCINGKDTVTEIKRHCTQVIEDDCIDWLVNRDTTKPFMLMYQFKAPHRDWRPDSIYHDLFSDFDFPEPETFNDDYFGRLAASENMMEIENHLNRRDMKLIAPTGLSRRDSMRWLAYGDKGQFWTPYDSLNGVALKKWKYQKYIKDYLRCIRGVDRGVGRVLDYLEENGLAENTLVVYTSDQGFYLGEHGWFDKRWMYEESFKMPFLIKCPDLIKAGTVSKELVMNIDFGPTLLDFAGIKVPQNIQGKSFKNIFSDSSYIGRDAVYYHYYEFPIWHKVQPHYGMKTSKYKLIHFYYSMDEWELYDLETDPNEVNNIYNKVPGSLILSLKEQLKSLQSEYKD
;
A
#
# COMPACT_ATOMS: atom_id res chain seq x y z
N GLN A 1 25.66 5.26 3.74
CA GLN A 1 26.93 4.73 4.26
C GLN A 1 28.08 5.69 4.00
N GLU A 2 28.35 6.09 2.75
CA GLU A 2 29.46 6.99 2.37
C GLU A 2 29.46 8.32 3.14
N ASN A 3 28.32 8.74 3.66
CA ASN A 3 28.17 9.96 4.47
C ASN A 3 28.08 9.66 5.97
N GLY A 4 28.58 8.54 6.43
CA GLY A 4 28.69 8.18 7.85
C GLY A 4 27.44 7.59 8.50
N TYR A 5 26.34 7.44 7.75
CA TYR A 5 25.14 6.80 8.30
C TYR A 5 25.29 5.29 8.44
N GLN A 6 24.83 4.75 9.56
CA GLN A 6 24.58 3.33 9.73
C GLN A 6 23.19 3.01 9.17
N THR A 7 23.09 1.98 8.31
CA THR A 7 21.88 1.73 7.52
C THR A 7 21.32 0.33 7.76
N ALA A 8 20.01 0.23 7.93
CA ALA A 8 19.33 -1.07 8.09
C ALA A 8 18.02 -1.13 7.32
N ILE A 9 17.68 -2.36 6.89
CA ILE A 9 16.35 -2.71 6.38
C ILE A 9 15.84 -3.98 7.07
N ILE A 10 14.66 -3.91 7.66
CA ILE A 10 14.04 -5.01 8.40
C ILE A 10 12.60 -5.18 7.94
N GLY A 11 12.26 -6.39 7.49
CA GLY A 11 10.90 -6.76 7.12
C GLY A 11 10.72 -7.14 5.65
N LYS A 12 9.69 -6.62 4.97
CA LYS A 12 9.36 -6.98 3.58
C LYS A 12 10.24 -6.22 2.59
N TRP A 13 10.90 -6.96 1.68
CA TRP A 13 11.68 -6.39 0.58
C TRP A 13 11.00 -6.57 -0.79
N HIS A 14 10.58 -7.77 -1.12
CA HIS A 14 9.79 -8.19 -2.29
C HIS A 14 10.28 -7.68 -3.67
N LEU A 15 11.58 -7.48 -3.83
CA LEU A 15 12.17 -7.10 -5.13
C LEU A 15 12.86 -8.27 -5.85
N GLY A 16 12.75 -9.50 -5.32
CA GLY A 16 13.38 -10.70 -5.91
C GLY A 16 14.90 -10.73 -5.83
N THR A 17 15.51 -9.75 -5.18
CA THR A 17 16.96 -9.60 -5.03
C THR A 17 17.34 -9.43 -3.57
N THR A 18 18.60 -9.64 -3.23
CA THR A 18 19.12 -9.29 -1.90
C THR A 18 19.26 -7.77 -1.79
N PRO A 19 18.83 -7.15 -0.67
CA PRO A 19 19.09 -5.75 -0.43
C PRO A 19 20.58 -5.42 -0.45
N THR A 20 20.95 -4.35 -1.14
CA THR A 20 22.33 -3.83 -1.20
C THR A 20 22.37 -2.41 -0.67
N GLY A 21 23.55 -1.95 -0.20
CA GLY A 21 23.71 -0.61 0.36
C GLY A 21 23.24 -0.45 1.80
N PHE A 22 23.01 -1.58 2.50
CA PHE A 22 22.70 -1.60 3.94
C PHE A 22 23.82 -2.29 4.72
N ASP A 23 24.10 -1.79 5.93
CA ASP A 23 25.01 -2.44 6.87
C ASP A 23 24.37 -3.67 7.51
N TYR A 24 23.03 -3.63 7.66
CA TYR A 24 22.24 -4.74 8.15
C TYR A 24 20.97 -4.91 7.33
N SER A 25 20.66 -6.15 6.99
CA SER A 25 19.36 -6.50 6.40
C SER A 25 18.81 -7.79 7.01
N LYS A 26 17.54 -7.77 7.44
CA LYS A 26 16.77 -8.99 7.82
C LYS A 26 15.44 -8.92 7.08
N VAL A 27 15.36 -9.57 5.93
CA VAL A 27 14.22 -9.41 5.02
C VAL A 27 13.50 -10.73 4.78
N LEU A 28 12.16 -10.63 4.65
CA LEU A 28 11.31 -11.76 4.33
C LEU A 28 11.74 -12.44 3.03
N ILE A 29 11.75 -13.77 3.07
CA ILE A 29 11.91 -14.63 1.90
C ILE A 29 10.59 -15.40 1.65
N ASN A 30 10.58 -16.36 0.74
CA ASN A 30 9.40 -17.04 0.25
C ASN A 30 8.49 -16.15 -0.62
N TRP A 31 7.96 -16.74 -1.66
CA TRP A 31 7.07 -16.06 -2.60
C TRP A 31 7.66 -14.74 -3.13
N GLY A 32 8.97 -14.76 -3.49
CA GLY A 32 9.67 -13.58 -3.99
C GLY A 32 9.91 -12.48 -2.96
N GLY A 33 9.82 -12.78 -1.65
CA GLY A 33 9.97 -11.80 -0.57
C GLY A 33 8.64 -11.33 0.04
N GLN A 34 7.51 -11.90 -0.38
CA GLN A 34 6.20 -11.67 0.26
C GLN A 34 6.16 -12.20 1.70
N GLY A 35 6.85 -13.31 1.97
CA GLY A 35 6.85 -13.97 3.27
C GLY A 35 5.49 -14.54 3.68
N THR A 36 5.44 -15.03 4.91
CA THR A 36 4.23 -15.56 5.55
C THR A 36 3.92 -14.79 6.83
N TYR A 37 2.66 -14.76 7.24
CA TYR A 37 2.28 -14.12 8.51
C TYR A 37 2.68 -14.93 9.73
N PHE A 38 2.59 -16.25 9.67
CA PHE A 38 3.00 -17.17 10.73
C PHE A 38 4.20 -17.98 10.30
N ASN A 39 5.09 -18.27 11.26
CA ASN A 39 6.38 -18.93 11.03
C ASN A 39 7.14 -18.27 9.87
N PRO A 40 7.35 -16.94 9.90
CA PRO A 40 8.02 -16.24 8.81
C PRO A 40 9.46 -16.69 8.70
N GLN A 41 9.96 -16.67 7.44
CA GLN A 41 11.36 -16.93 7.15
C GLN A 41 12.01 -15.63 6.66
N PHE A 42 13.20 -15.39 7.17
CA PHE A 42 14.00 -14.22 6.83
C PHE A 42 15.37 -14.62 6.29
N CYS A 43 15.91 -13.79 5.42
CA CYS A 43 17.32 -13.81 5.03
C CYS A 43 18.05 -12.67 5.73
N ILE A 44 19.14 -12.98 6.40
CA ILE A 44 19.98 -12.01 7.11
C ILE A 44 21.21 -11.71 6.26
N ASN A 45 21.42 -10.45 5.90
CA ASN A 45 22.56 -9.94 5.13
C ASN A 45 22.84 -10.72 3.84
N GLY A 46 21.78 -11.29 3.22
CA GLY A 46 21.90 -12.08 2.00
C GLY A 46 22.59 -13.44 2.17
N LYS A 47 22.83 -13.91 3.38
CA LYS A 47 23.62 -15.13 3.68
C LYS A 47 22.82 -16.15 4.47
N ASP A 48 22.40 -15.81 5.66
CA ASP A 48 21.80 -16.74 6.60
C ASP A 48 20.27 -16.71 6.51
N THR A 49 19.67 -17.90 6.61
CA THR A 49 18.21 -18.03 6.66
C THR A 49 17.76 -18.46 8.04
N VAL A 50 16.79 -17.75 8.62
CA VAL A 50 16.17 -18.08 9.88
C VAL A 50 14.66 -18.26 9.74
N THR A 51 14.10 -19.25 10.42
CA THR A 51 12.64 -19.47 10.52
C THR A 51 12.19 -19.18 11.95
N GLU A 52 11.30 -18.22 12.10
CA GLU A 52 10.73 -17.79 13.39
C GLU A 52 9.50 -18.63 13.74
N ILE A 53 9.75 -19.81 14.32
CA ILE A 53 8.69 -20.79 14.61
C ILE A 53 7.75 -20.29 15.71
N LYS A 54 6.43 -20.50 15.50
CA LYS A 54 5.35 -20.09 16.42
C LYS A 54 5.27 -18.58 16.68
N ARG A 55 5.86 -17.78 15.81
CA ARG A 55 5.81 -16.32 15.89
C ARG A 55 5.00 -15.73 14.74
N HIS A 56 4.42 -14.56 14.99
CA HIS A 56 3.77 -13.76 13.97
C HIS A 56 4.75 -12.77 13.33
N CYS A 57 4.67 -12.61 12.02
CA CYS A 57 5.60 -11.79 11.23
C CYS A 57 5.72 -10.35 11.75
N THR A 58 4.58 -9.73 12.10
CA THR A 58 4.57 -8.35 12.61
C THR A 58 5.34 -8.22 13.91
N GLN A 59 5.19 -9.19 14.84
CA GLN A 59 5.95 -9.19 16.10
C GLN A 59 7.46 -9.37 15.88
N VAL A 60 7.84 -10.27 14.96
CA VAL A 60 9.25 -10.49 14.66
C VAL A 60 9.90 -9.24 14.11
N ILE A 61 9.26 -8.60 13.13
CA ILE A 61 9.77 -7.36 12.52
C ILE A 61 9.86 -6.24 13.56
N GLU A 62 8.89 -6.14 14.45
CA GLU A 62 8.88 -5.19 15.58
C GLU A 62 10.06 -5.40 16.52
N ASP A 63 10.24 -6.62 17.01
CA ASP A 63 11.33 -6.95 17.94
C ASP A 63 12.71 -6.75 17.29
N ASP A 64 12.89 -7.20 16.05
CA ASP A 64 14.14 -7.04 15.30
C ASP A 64 14.52 -5.56 15.11
N CYS A 65 13.53 -4.68 14.88
CA CYS A 65 13.79 -3.25 14.76
C CYS A 65 14.23 -2.63 16.09
N ILE A 66 13.60 -3.00 17.21
CA ILE A 66 14.01 -2.56 18.54
C ILE A 66 15.40 -3.11 18.87
N ASP A 67 15.65 -4.39 18.64
CA ASP A 67 16.95 -5.01 18.86
C ASP A 67 18.07 -4.32 18.06
N TRP A 68 17.79 -3.98 16.80
CA TRP A 68 18.75 -3.25 15.98
C TRP A 68 19.01 -1.84 16.52
N LEU A 69 17.97 -1.11 16.93
CA LEU A 69 18.11 0.23 17.53
C LEU A 69 18.91 0.21 18.84
N VAL A 70 18.69 -0.81 19.68
CA VAL A 70 19.44 -0.99 20.95
C VAL A 70 20.91 -1.26 20.68
N ASN A 71 21.23 -2.08 19.68
CA ASN A 71 22.60 -2.55 19.42
C ASN A 71 23.35 -1.73 18.36
N ARG A 72 22.77 -0.65 17.82
CA ARG A 72 23.41 0.19 16.82
C ARG A 72 24.66 0.89 17.37
N ASP A 73 25.54 1.32 16.49
CA ASP A 73 26.64 2.23 16.83
C ASP A 73 26.08 3.63 17.16
N THR A 74 26.03 3.97 18.46
CA THR A 74 25.47 5.24 18.92
C THR A 74 26.31 6.47 18.56
N THR A 75 27.51 6.29 18.02
CA THR A 75 28.37 7.37 17.55
C THR A 75 28.04 7.84 16.15
N LYS A 76 27.16 7.10 15.44
CA LYS A 76 26.77 7.38 14.05
C LYS A 76 25.29 7.74 13.93
N PRO A 77 24.93 8.62 13.01
CA PRO A 77 23.55 8.77 12.60
C PRO A 77 23.06 7.48 11.93
N PHE A 78 21.75 7.25 11.91
CA PHE A 78 21.19 6.03 11.36
C PHE A 78 20.08 6.30 10.34
N MET A 79 19.87 5.31 9.47
CA MET A 79 18.72 5.19 8.57
C MET A 79 18.16 3.78 8.71
N LEU A 80 16.90 3.67 9.13
CA LEU A 80 16.21 2.40 9.33
C LEU A 80 14.96 2.34 8.44
N MET A 81 14.91 1.36 7.54
CA MET A 81 13.69 0.99 6.81
C MET A 81 12.96 -0.12 7.58
N TYR A 82 11.87 0.26 8.23
CA TYR A 82 11.02 -0.61 9.06
C TYR A 82 9.78 -1.00 8.25
N GLN A 83 9.81 -2.18 7.62
CA GLN A 83 8.87 -2.55 6.55
C GLN A 83 8.01 -3.76 6.92
N PHE A 84 6.77 -3.51 7.31
CA PHE A 84 5.82 -4.58 7.62
C PHE A 84 5.33 -5.32 6.37
N LYS A 85 5.02 -6.62 6.53
CA LYS A 85 4.19 -7.37 5.59
C LYS A 85 2.72 -6.95 5.68
N ALA A 86 2.23 -6.73 6.87
CA ALA A 86 0.87 -6.28 7.14
C ALA A 86 0.66 -4.85 6.62
N PRO A 87 -0.52 -4.54 6.05
CA PRO A 87 -1.73 -5.34 5.92
C PRO A 87 -1.91 -6.03 4.55
N HIS A 88 -0.84 -6.50 3.89
CA HIS A 88 -0.96 -7.19 2.59
C HIS A 88 -1.85 -8.45 2.70
N ARG A 89 -2.55 -8.80 1.62
CA ARG A 89 -3.32 -10.05 1.48
C ARG A 89 -2.45 -11.26 1.92
N ASP A 90 -2.95 -12.27 2.66
CA ASP A 90 -4.36 -12.57 2.94
C ASP A 90 -4.84 -12.15 4.36
N TRP A 91 -4.34 -11.05 4.87
CA TRP A 91 -4.77 -10.40 6.13
C TRP A 91 -4.94 -11.39 7.29
N ARG A 92 -3.85 -12.00 7.74
CA ARG A 92 -3.85 -12.90 8.89
C ARG A 92 -3.35 -12.14 10.11
N PRO A 93 -4.24 -11.68 10.98
CA PRO A 93 -3.85 -10.94 12.17
C PRO A 93 -3.10 -11.83 13.15
N ASP A 94 -2.32 -11.21 14.02
CA ASP A 94 -1.78 -11.86 15.19
C ASP A 94 -2.92 -12.40 16.07
N SER A 95 -2.72 -13.59 16.64
CA SER A 95 -3.72 -14.27 17.47
C SER A 95 -4.20 -13.45 18.66
N ILE A 96 -3.36 -12.56 19.19
CA ILE A 96 -3.74 -11.65 20.30
C ILE A 96 -4.83 -10.63 19.91
N TYR A 97 -5.08 -10.43 18.61
CA TYR A 97 -6.13 -9.54 18.11
C TYR A 97 -7.32 -10.28 17.49
N HIS A 98 -7.39 -11.61 17.66
CA HIS A 98 -8.42 -12.44 17.03
C HIS A 98 -9.84 -11.98 17.37
N ASP A 99 -10.08 -11.59 18.61
CA ASP A 99 -11.42 -11.21 19.09
C ASP A 99 -11.71 -9.71 18.96
N LEU A 100 -10.73 -8.91 18.52
CA LEU A 100 -10.93 -7.49 18.32
C LEU A 100 -12.00 -7.25 17.24
N PHE A 101 -12.97 -6.37 17.51
CA PHE A 101 -14.11 -6.06 16.62
C PHE A 101 -15.11 -7.21 16.41
N SER A 102 -15.12 -8.24 17.25
CA SER A 102 -16.06 -9.37 17.09
C SER A 102 -17.51 -8.91 17.20
N ASP A 103 -17.80 -8.01 18.13
CA ASP A 103 -19.15 -7.52 18.43
C ASP A 103 -19.50 -6.20 17.73
N PHE A 104 -18.71 -5.82 16.71
CA PHE A 104 -18.93 -4.57 15.99
C PHE A 104 -18.98 -4.81 14.49
N ASP A 105 -19.98 -4.26 13.82
CA ASP A 105 -20.04 -4.25 12.35
C ASP A 105 -19.65 -2.87 11.81
N PHE A 106 -18.70 -2.88 10.89
CA PHE A 106 -18.22 -1.67 10.22
C PHE A 106 -19.27 -1.18 9.20
N PRO A 107 -19.49 0.13 9.10
CA PRO A 107 -20.35 0.68 8.06
C PRO A 107 -19.77 0.37 6.67
N GLU A 108 -20.66 0.18 5.70
CA GLU A 108 -20.28 0.04 4.30
C GLU A 108 -19.86 1.42 3.75
N PRO A 109 -18.80 1.49 2.91
CA PRO A 109 -18.48 2.73 2.18
C PRO A 109 -19.65 3.21 1.32
N GLU A 110 -19.72 4.51 1.04
CA GLU A 110 -20.77 5.11 0.22
C GLU A 110 -20.85 4.46 -1.17
N THR A 111 -19.69 4.13 -1.76
CA THR A 111 -19.58 3.49 -3.09
C THR A 111 -19.60 1.96 -3.03
N PHE A 112 -19.95 1.34 -1.89
CA PHE A 112 -19.92 -0.11 -1.73
C PHE A 112 -20.73 -0.87 -2.78
N ASN A 113 -21.83 -0.29 -3.26
CA ASN A 113 -22.72 -0.85 -4.27
C ASN A 113 -22.63 -0.10 -5.61
N ASP A 114 -21.44 0.37 -5.98
CA ASP A 114 -21.16 0.99 -7.25
C ASP A 114 -21.54 0.06 -8.43
N ASP A 115 -22.22 0.59 -9.42
CA ASP A 115 -22.70 -0.13 -10.62
C ASP A 115 -21.76 0.03 -11.82
N TYR A 116 -20.69 0.82 -11.66
CA TYR A 116 -19.67 1.12 -12.67
C TYR A 116 -20.22 1.76 -13.94
N PHE A 117 -21.38 2.41 -13.87
CA PHE A 117 -22.01 3.01 -15.03
C PHE A 117 -21.08 4.00 -15.74
N GLY A 118 -20.86 3.78 -17.06
CA GLY A 118 -19.97 4.62 -17.88
C GLY A 118 -18.47 4.44 -17.63
N ARG A 119 -18.06 3.32 -16.98
CA ARG A 119 -16.69 2.95 -16.68
C ARG A 119 -16.46 1.48 -17.02
N LEU A 120 -16.17 1.22 -18.31
CA LEU A 120 -16.05 -0.15 -18.82
C LEU A 120 -14.89 -0.91 -18.14
N ALA A 121 -13.72 -0.27 -18.03
CA ALA A 121 -12.58 -0.87 -17.38
C ALA A 121 -12.91 -1.30 -15.93
N ALA A 122 -13.64 -0.46 -15.19
CA ALA A 122 -14.08 -0.75 -13.84
C ALA A 122 -15.02 -1.97 -13.77
N SER A 123 -15.90 -2.15 -14.75
CA SER A 123 -16.86 -3.27 -14.80
C SER A 123 -16.22 -4.61 -15.15
N GLU A 124 -15.04 -4.63 -15.78
CA GLU A 124 -14.36 -5.84 -16.24
C GLU A 124 -13.30 -6.39 -15.30
N ASN A 125 -12.99 -5.68 -14.20
CA ASN A 125 -11.97 -6.14 -13.26
C ASN A 125 -12.45 -7.32 -12.38
N MET A 126 -11.50 -7.97 -11.70
CA MET A 126 -11.75 -9.08 -10.77
C MET A 126 -11.42 -8.69 -9.32
N MET A 127 -11.87 -7.51 -8.88
CA MET A 127 -11.61 -6.98 -7.53
C MET A 127 -12.86 -6.93 -6.65
N GLU A 128 -14.01 -7.38 -7.11
CA GLU A 128 -15.25 -7.32 -6.34
C GLU A 128 -15.20 -8.22 -5.10
N ILE A 129 -15.60 -7.68 -3.97
CA ILE A 129 -15.73 -8.41 -2.71
C ILE A 129 -16.67 -9.61 -2.85
N GLU A 130 -17.80 -9.41 -3.53
CA GLU A 130 -18.80 -10.47 -3.72
C GLU A 130 -18.24 -11.66 -4.50
N ASN A 131 -17.61 -11.40 -5.65
CA ASN A 131 -17.28 -12.43 -6.62
C ASN A 131 -15.84 -12.94 -6.50
N HIS A 132 -14.90 -12.11 -6.04
CA HIS A 132 -13.46 -12.36 -6.18
C HIS A 132 -12.71 -12.56 -4.85
N LEU A 133 -13.25 -12.15 -3.69
CA LEU A 133 -12.75 -12.63 -2.41
C LEU A 133 -13.08 -14.13 -2.25
N ASN A 134 -12.02 -14.94 -2.16
CA ASN A 134 -12.16 -16.39 -2.16
C ASN A 134 -12.13 -16.97 -0.73
N ARG A 135 -12.30 -18.29 -0.62
CA ARG A 135 -12.34 -19.00 0.66
C ARG A 135 -11.05 -18.89 1.47
N ARG A 136 -9.92 -18.80 0.80
CA ARG A 136 -8.61 -18.58 1.44
C ARG A 136 -8.55 -17.19 2.10
N ASP A 137 -9.04 -16.18 1.41
CA ASP A 137 -9.10 -14.82 1.95
C ASP A 137 -10.00 -14.76 3.19
N MET A 138 -11.07 -15.54 3.18
CA MET A 138 -12.00 -15.67 4.32
C MET A 138 -11.49 -16.62 5.42
N LYS A 139 -10.28 -17.19 5.26
CA LYS A 139 -9.65 -18.16 6.22
C LYS A 139 -10.50 -19.39 6.47
N LEU A 140 -11.28 -19.83 5.50
CA LEU A 140 -12.04 -21.07 5.60
C LEU A 140 -11.10 -22.27 5.54
N ILE A 141 -11.47 -23.32 6.24
CA ILE A 141 -10.71 -24.58 6.30
C ILE A 141 -11.27 -25.52 5.23
N ALA A 142 -10.40 -26.04 4.38
CA ALA A 142 -10.80 -27.04 3.39
C ALA A 142 -11.30 -28.32 4.09
N PRO A 143 -12.31 -29.00 3.52
CA PRO A 143 -12.80 -30.26 4.05
C PRO A 143 -11.70 -31.30 4.24
N THR A 144 -11.84 -32.12 5.27
CA THR A 144 -10.91 -33.22 5.53
C THR A 144 -11.01 -34.28 4.43
N GLY A 145 -9.89 -34.95 4.14
CA GLY A 145 -9.83 -36.02 3.13
C GLY A 145 -9.48 -35.55 1.71
N LEU A 146 -9.37 -34.26 1.47
CA LEU A 146 -8.88 -33.75 0.19
C LEU A 146 -7.35 -33.90 0.08
N SER A 147 -6.87 -34.16 -1.15
CA SER A 147 -5.45 -34.00 -1.44
C SER A 147 -4.99 -32.55 -1.23
N ARG A 148 -3.68 -32.34 -1.04
CA ARG A 148 -3.13 -30.97 -0.94
C ARG A 148 -3.53 -30.12 -2.16
N ARG A 149 -3.48 -30.66 -3.35
CA ARG A 149 -3.85 -30.00 -4.60
C ARG A 149 -5.32 -29.58 -4.60
N ASP A 150 -6.20 -30.50 -4.21
CA ASP A 150 -7.65 -30.26 -4.19
C ASP A 150 -8.04 -29.30 -3.08
N SER A 151 -7.39 -29.37 -1.91
CA SER A 151 -7.54 -28.38 -0.84
C SER A 151 -7.18 -26.97 -1.32
N MET A 152 -6.05 -26.82 -2.00
CA MET A 152 -5.63 -25.53 -2.56
C MET A 152 -6.61 -25.03 -3.62
N ARG A 153 -7.10 -25.92 -4.47
CA ARG A 153 -8.10 -25.59 -5.50
C ARG A 153 -9.43 -25.17 -4.87
N TRP A 154 -9.90 -25.89 -3.86
CA TRP A 154 -11.12 -25.55 -3.12
C TRP A 154 -11.02 -24.17 -2.46
N LEU A 155 -9.88 -23.86 -1.84
CA LEU A 155 -9.63 -22.55 -1.22
C LEU A 155 -9.62 -21.42 -2.24
N ALA A 156 -9.05 -21.65 -3.42
CA ALA A 156 -8.88 -20.61 -4.45
C ALA A 156 -10.14 -20.38 -5.30
N TYR A 157 -10.82 -21.44 -5.71
CA TYR A 157 -11.89 -21.36 -6.71
C TYR A 157 -13.24 -21.88 -6.22
N GLY A 158 -13.24 -22.59 -5.11
CA GLY A 158 -14.39 -23.35 -4.64
C GLY A 158 -14.70 -24.54 -5.52
N ASP A 159 -15.51 -25.44 -5.01
CA ASP A 159 -16.17 -26.44 -5.81
C ASP A 159 -17.62 -26.02 -6.01
N LYS A 160 -18.06 -26.02 -7.23
CA LYS A 160 -19.46 -25.73 -7.59
C LYS A 160 -20.37 -26.75 -6.88
N GLY A 161 -20.69 -26.50 -5.61
CA GLY A 161 -21.70 -27.22 -4.86
C GLY A 161 -21.30 -28.54 -4.19
N GLN A 162 -20.02 -28.95 -4.18
CA GLN A 162 -19.63 -30.23 -3.57
C GLN A 162 -19.38 -30.18 -2.05
N PHE A 163 -18.96 -29.02 -1.52
CA PHE A 163 -18.66 -28.87 -0.10
C PHE A 163 -19.37 -27.67 0.48
N TRP A 164 -20.29 -27.91 1.37
CA TRP A 164 -21.00 -26.86 2.07
C TRP A 164 -20.11 -26.17 3.11
N THR A 165 -20.17 -24.84 3.16
CA THR A 165 -19.56 -24.01 4.20
C THR A 165 -20.61 -23.06 4.76
N PRO A 166 -20.41 -22.47 5.95
CA PRO A 166 -21.39 -21.53 6.51
C PRO A 166 -21.75 -20.38 5.57
N TYR A 167 -20.82 -19.94 4.70
CA TYR A 167 -21.12 -18.88 3.76
C TYR A 167 -21.69 -19.35 2.41
N ASP A 168 -21.62 -20.65 2.08
CA ASP A 168 -22.23 -21.20 0.88
C ASP A 168 -23.76 -21.13 0.90
N SER A 169 -24.36 -20.92 2.08
CA SER A 169 -25.79 -20.64 2.24
C SER A 169 -26.17 -19.19 1.93
N LEU A 170 -25.17 -18.29 1.85
CA LEU A 170 -25.37 -16.89 1.56
C LEU A 170 -25.17 -16.63 0.05
N ASN A 171 -25.92 -15.67 -0.48
CA ASN A 171 -25.79 -15.21 -1.87
C ASN A 171 -26.06 -13.70 -1.97
N GLY A 172 -25.68 -13.11 -3.11
CA GLY A 172 -25.92 -11.72 -3.43
C GLY A 172 -25.51 -10.79 -2.29
N VAL A 173 -26.37 -9.87 -1.95
CA VAL A 173 -26.12 -8.82 -0.94
C VAL A 173 -25.69 -9.39 0.41
N ALA A 174 -26.31 -10.48 0.88
CA ALA A 174 -25.97 -11.07 2.16
C ALA A 174 -24.54 -11.65 2.17
N LEU A 175 -24.14 -12.29 1.08
CA LEU A 175 -22.78 -12.81 0.91
C LEU A 175 -21.76 -11.66 0.83
N LYS A 176 -22.04 -10.63 0.05
CA LYS A 176 -21.18 -9.44 -0.08
C LYS A 176 -20.93 -8.78 1.27
N LYS A 177 -21.99 -8.55 2.05
CA LYS A 177 -21.90 -7.95 3.40
C LYS A 177 -21.09 -8.84 4.36
N TRP A 178 -21.35 -10.14 4.38
CA TRP A 178 -20.61 -11.07 5.23
C TRP A 178 -19.10 -11.07 4.88
N LYS A 179 -18.77 -11.15 3.58
CA LYS A 179 -17.37 -11.07 3.12
C LYS A 179 -16.72 -9.76 3.50
N TYR A 180 -17.42 -8.65 3.35
CA TYR A 180 -16.94 -7.32 3.73
C TYR A 180 -16.60 -7.25 5.22
N GLN A 181 -17.52 -7.66 6.10
CA GLN A 181 -17.28 -7.65 7.53
C GLN A 181 -16.07 -8.53 7.91
N LYS A 182 -15.96 -9.71 7.33
CA LYS A 182 -14.80 -10.59 7.55
C LYS A 182 -13.50 -9.96 7.08
N TYR A 183 -13.51 -9.37 5.90
CA TYR A 183 -12.36 -8.72 5.29
C TYR A 183 -11.89 -7.49 6.09
N ILE A 184 -12.78 -6.54 6.36
CA ILE A 184 -12.44 -5.30 7.03
C ILE A 184 -11.96 -5.53 8.47
N LYS A 185 -12.59 -6.45 9.20
CA LYS A 185 -12.16 -6.82 10.56
C LYS A 185 -10.76 -7.42 10.56
N ASP A 186 -10.46 -8.35 9.66
CA ASP A 186 -9.14 -8.98 9.57
C ASP A 186 -8.07 -7.96 9.11
N TYR A 187 -8.39 -7.07 8.19
CA TYR A 187 -7.52 -5.98 7.77
C TYR A 187 -7.15 -5.06 8.95
N LEU A 188 -8.15 -4.57 9.67
CA LEU A 188 -7.94 -3.66 10.81
C LEU A 188 -7.25 -4.34 12.00
N ARG A 189 -7.45 -5.63 12.20
CA ARG A 189 -6.70 -6.43 13.18
C ARG A 189 -5.21 -6.50 12.80
N CYS A 190 -4.89 -6.62 11.50
CA CYS A 190 -3.50 -6.54 11.03
C CYS A 190 -2.91 -5.14 11.28
N ILE A 191 -3.67 -4.08 11.00
CA ILE A 191 -3.28 -2.69 11.27
C ILE A 191 -3.02 -2.47 12.75
N ARG A 192 -3.83 -3.06 13.65
CA ARG A 192 -3.60 -2.94 15.10
C ARG A 192 -2.23 -3.48 15.52
N GLY A 193 -1.75 -4.54 14.86
CA GLY A 193 -0.39 -5.04 15.07
C GLY A 193 0.68 -4.07 14.58
N VAL A 194 0.47 -3.46 13.41
CA VAL A 194 1.37 -2.43 12.87
C VAL A 194 1.42 -1.21 13.80
N ASP A 195 0.25 -0.71 14.23
CA ASP A 195 0.11 0.42 15.13
C ASP A 195 0.89 0.21 16.45
N ARG A 196 0.79 -0.99 17.04
CA ARG A 196 1.59 -1.34 18.23
C ARG A 196 3.08 -1.27 17.93
N GLY A 197 3.53 -1.85 16.83
CA GLY A 197 4.94 -1.88 16.47
C GLY A 197 5.51 -0.49 16.19
N VAL A 198 4.75 0.37 15.54
CA VAL A 198 5.10 1.79 15.33
C VAL A 198 5.19 2.51 16.67
N GLY A 199 4.21 2.31 17.56
CA GLY A 199 4.22 2.90 18.91
C GLY A 199 5.49 2.55 19.68
N ARG A 200 5.89 1.27 19.71
CA ARG A 200 7.12 0.83 20.40
C ARG A 200 8.39 1.51 19.88
N VAL A 201 8.50 1.71 18.57
CA VAL A 201 9.65 2.43 18.00
C VAL A 201 9.63 3.91 18.39
N LEU A 202 8.46 4.55 18.37
CA LEU A 202 8.31 5.94 18.80
C LEU A 202 8.65 6.11 20.29
N ASP A 203 8.15 5.21 21.16
CA ASP A 203 8.48 5.19 22.58
C ASP A 203 9.99 5.03 22.80
N TYR A 204 10.63 4.11 22.08
CA TYR A 204 12.09 3.93 22.15
C TYR A 204 12.85 5.21 21.78
N LEU A 205 12.41 5.92 20.73
CA LEU A 205 13.05 7.19 20.31
C LEU A 205 12.92 8.27 21.40
N GLU A 206 11.73 8.39 22.02
CA GLU A 206 11.48 9.35 23.11
C GLU A 206 12.32 9.00 24.35
N GLU A 207 12.26 7.77 24.82
CA GLU A 207 12.96 7.29 26.02
C GLU A 207 14.49 7.40 25.91
N ASN A 208 15.03 7.36 24.71
CA ASN A 208 16.48 7.45 24.47
C ASN A 208 16.93 8.83 23.97
N GLY A 209 16.07 9.86 24.01
CA GLY A 209 16.42 11.24 23.63
C GLY A 209 16.74 11.40 22.13
N LEU A 210 16.18 10.54 21.27
CA LEU A 210 16.41 10.54 19.83
C LEU A 210 15.29 11.24 19.05
N ALA A 211 14.11 11.40 19.65
CA ALA A 211 12.91 11.82 18.97
C ALA A 211 13.02 13.20 18.31
N GLU A 212 13.70 14.16 18.97
CA GLU A 212 13.84 15.53 18.47
C GLU A 212 14.72 15.60 17.22
N ASN A 213 15.74 14.74 17.12
CA ASN A 213 16.68 14.71 16.00
C ASN A 213 16.49 13.49 15.09
N THR A 214 15.27 12.96 15.00
CA THR A 214 14.93 11.85 14.10
C THR A 214 13.78 12.24 13.18
N LEU A 215 14.04 12.18 11.87
CA LEU A 215 12.99 12.28 10.86
C LEU A 215 12.25 10.94 10.81
N VAL A 216 11.00 10.91 11.28
CA VAL A 216 10.13 9.74 11.21
C VAL A 216 9.15 9.90 10.06
N VAL A 217 9.14 8.94 9.14
CA VAL A 217 8.19 8.89 8.01
C VAL A 217 7.35 7.63 8.12
N TYR A 218 6.04 7.77 8.17
CA TYR A 218 5.07 6.69 8.07
C TYR A 218 4.35 6.78 6.74
N THR A 219 4.45 5.73 5.94
CA THR A 219 3.81 5.66 4.63
C THR A 219 3.55 4.20 4.20
N SER A 220 2.94 4.04 3.03
CA SER A 220 2.75 2.74 2.35
C SER A 220 3.28 2.83 0.92
N ASP A 221 3.52 1.69 0.30
CA ASP A 221 3.90 1.57 -1.12
C ASP A 221 2.75 1.98 -2.06
N GLN A 222 1.48 1.86 -1.63
CA GLN A 222 0.28 2.37 -2.29
C GLN A 222 -0.90 2.44 -1.31
N GLY A 223 -2.03 2.99 -1.79
CA GLY A 223 -3.32 2.92 -1.10
C GLY A 223 -3.97 1.54 -1.21
N PHE A 224 -5.24 1.41 -0.76
CA PHE A 224 -5.93 0.12 -0.70
C PHE A 224 -7.45 0.29 -0.65
N TYR A 225 -8.20 -0.52 -1.41
CA TYR A 225 -9.67 -0.53 -1.34
C TYR A 225 -10.14 -1.31 -0.11
N LEU A 226 -10.93 -0.67 0.73
CA LEU A 226 -11.54 -1.27 1.92
C LEU A 226 -13.05 -1.39 1.79
N GLY A 227 -13.52 -1.65 0.59
CA GLY A 227 -14.93 -1.79 0.24
C GLY A 227 -15.46 -0.71 -0.69
N GLU A 228 -14.72 0.38 -0.88
CA GLU A 228 -15.05 1.40 -1.86
C GLU A 228 -15.15 0.77 -3.25
N HIS A 229 -16.11 1.22 -4.06
CA HIS A 229 -16.49 0.62 -5.35
C HIS A 229 -16.87 -0.88 -5.26
N GLY A 230 -17.14 -1.39 -4.04
CA GLY A 230 -17.35 -2.83 -3.81
C GLY A 230 -16.08 -3.66 -3.95
N TRP A 231 -14.91 -3.07 -3.97
CA TRP A 231 -13.62 -3.69 -4.27
C TRP A 231 -12.79 -3.99 -3.02
N PHE A 232 -11.75 -4.80 -3.24
CA PHE A 232 -10.64 -5.07 -2.33
C PHE A 232 -9.33 -5.02 -3.11
N ASP A 233 -8.19 -4.97 -2.42
CA ASP A 233 -6.85 -4.90 -3.00
C ASP A 233 -6.54 -3.48 -3.58
N LYS A 234 -5.79 -3.33 -4.66
CA LYS A 234 -5.15 -2.12 -5.17
C LYS A 234 -4.98 -2.22 -6.70
N ARG A 235 -4.12 -1.45 -7.32
CA ARG A 235 -3.68 -1.47 -8.74
C ARG A 235 -4.36 -0.46 -9.64
N TRP A 236 -5.27 0.28 -9.10
CA TRP A 236 -6.09 1.21 -9.84
C TRP A 236 -5.64 2.65 -9.58
N MET A 237 -5.92 3.59 -10.49
CA MET A 237 -5.55 4.98 -10.28
C MET A 237 -6.60 5.79 -9.50
N TYR A 238 -7.69 5.18 -9.02
CA TYR A 238 -8.65 5.87 -8.15
C TYR A 238 -8.02 6.15 -6.77
N GLU A 239 -8.53 7.18 -6.07
CA GLU A 239 -7.89 7.72 -4.86
C GLU A 239 -7.55 6.67 -3.81
N GLU A 240 -8.41 5.69 -3.58
CA GLU A 240 -8.22 4.65 -2.56
C GLU A 240 -6.97 3.81 -2.77
N SER A 241 -6.63 3.54 -4.03
CA SER A 241 -5.40 2.81 -4.40
C SER A 241 -4.22 3.74 -4.66
N PHE A 242 -4.47 4.92 -5.19
CA PHE A 242 -3.45 5.86 -5.64
C PHE A 242 -2.90 6.72 -4.50
N LYS A 243 -3.74 7.13 -3.56
CA LYS A 243 -3.39 7.97 -2.42
C LYS A 243 -2.99 7.11 -1.23
N MET A 244 -1.69 7.04 -0.95
CA MET A 244 -1.18 6.36 0.22
C MET A 244 -1.20 7.27 1.46
N PRO A 245 -1.29 6.71 2.68
CA PRO A 245 -1.08 7.48 3.90
C PRO A 245 0.34 8.04 3.93
N PHE A 246 0.49 9.30 4.35
CA PHE A 246 1.78 9.92 4.50
C PHE A 246 1.80 10.84 5.72
N LEU A 247 2.57 10.45 6.73
CA LEU A 247 2.81 11.22 7.94
C LEU A 247 4.32 11.41 8.12
N ILE A 248 4.72 12.61 8.50
CA ILE A 248 6.12 12.95 8.72
C ILE A 248 6.26 13.74 10.02
N LYS A 249 7.21 13.35 10.87
CA LYS A 249 7.54 14.02 12.13
C LYS A 249 9.03 14.32 12.16
N CYS A 250 9.38 15.56 12.45
CA CYS A 250 10.72 16.00 12.84
C CYS A 250 10.53 17.28 13.66
N PRO A 251 10.47 17.22 15.00
CA PRO A 251 10.03 18.31 15.86
C PRO A 251 10.80 19.62 15.64
N ASP A 252 12.10 19.53 15.42
CA ASP A 252 12.96 20.71 15.19
C ASP A 252 12.69 21.43 13.84
N LEU A 253 12.07 20.74 12.88
CA LEU A 253 11.92 21.25 11.51
C LEU A 253 10.48 21.35 11.04
N ILE A 254 9.57 20.56 11.63
CA ILE A 254 8.19 20.43 11.17
C ILE A 254 7.25 20.77 12.34
N LYS A 255 6.49 21.85 12.19
CA LYS A 255 5.50 22.25 13.20
C LYS A 255 4.39 21.17 13.31
N ALA A 256 4.13 20.72 14.52
CA ALA A 256 3.07 19.76 14.82
C ALA A 256 1.70 20.24 14.32
N GLY A 257 0.88 19.32 13.79
CA GLY A 257 -0.46 19.60 13.26
C GLY A 257 -0.48 20.28 11.88
N THR A 258 0.68 20.44 11.22
CA THR A 258 0.73 20.95 9.85
C THR A 258 0.10 19.93 8.89
N VAL A 259 -0.76 20.44 7.98
CA VAL A 259 -1.34 19.67 6.87
C VAL A 259 -0.99 20.37 5.57
N SER A 260 -0.39 19.64 4.63
CA SER A 260 -0.10 20.12 3.29
C SER A 260 -1.04 19.49 2.27
N LYS A 261 -1.43 20.25 1.24
CA LYS A 261 -2.18 19.78 0.07
C LYS A 261 -1.29 19.62 -1.16
N GLU A 262 0.01 19.84 -1.02
CA GLU A 262 0.97 19.72 -2.12
C GLU A 262 1.02 18.28 -2.65
N LEU A 263 1.14 18.14 -3.96
CA LEU A 263 1.26 16.85 -4.62
C LEU A 263 2.69 16.33 -4.48
N VAL A 264 2.85 15.23 -3.78
CA VAL A 264 4.11 14.49 -3.64
C VAL A 264 3.99 13.09 -4.20
N MET A 265 5.09 12.54 -4.70
CA MET A 265 5.14 11.19 -5.28
C MET A 265 6.09 10.30 -4.46
N ASN A 266 5.91 9.00 -4.54
CA ASN A 266 6.81 8.03 -3.88
C ASN A 266 8.28 8.17 -4.33
N ILE A 267 8.52 8.56 -5.59
CA ILE A 267 9.88 8.81 -6.10
C ILE A 267 10.57 10.02 -5.44
N ASP A 268 9.82 10.88 -4.74
CA ASP A 268 10.32 12.06 -4.05
C ASP A 268 10.90 11.75 -2.67
N PHE A 269 10.61 10.59 -2.10
CA PHE A 269 11.08 10.22 -0.77
C PHE A 269 12.60 10.14 -0.72
N GLY A 270 13.23 9.46 -1.70
CA GLY A 270 14.68 9.35 -1.77
C GLY A 270 15.40 10.71 -1.77
N PRO A 271 15.12 11.60 -2.75
CA PRO A 271 15.75 12.93 -2.78
C PRO A 271 15.41 13.77 -1.55
N THR A 272 14.22 13.66 -0.97
CA THR A 272 13.85 14.40 0.25
C THR A 272 14.63 13.91 1.46
N LEU A 273 14.79 12.59 1.66
CA LEU A 273 15.59 12.05 2.76
C LEU A 273 17.07 12.43 2.64
N LEU A 274 17.63 12.42 1.44
CA LEU A 274 19.00 12.89 1.18
C LEU A 274 19.14 14.37 1.53
N ASP A 275 18.19 15.20 1.14
CA ASP A 275 18.19 16.63 1.42
C ASP A 275 18.07 16.94 2.92
N PHE A 276 17.23 16.19 3.67
CA PHE A 276 17.19 16.27 5.13
C PHE A 276 18.52 15.88 5.78
N ALA A 277 19.19 14.89 5.22
CA ALA A 277 20.53 14.46 5.68
C ALA A 277 21.66 15.39 5.26
N GLY A 278 21.39 16.47 4.52
CA GLY A 278 22.41 17.39 3.99
C GLY A 278 23.27 16.77 2.88
N ILE A 279 22.78 15.70 2.25
CA ILE A 279 23.50 14.96 1.20
C ILE A 279 23.01 15.45 -0.16
N LYS A 280 23.96 15.72 -1.06
CA LYS A 280 23.65 16.15 -2.42
C LYS A 280 22.82 15.09 -3.17
N VAL A 281 21.65 15.47 -3.66
CA VAL A 281 20.80 14.62 -4.47
C VAL A 281 21.48 14.31 -5.81
N PRO A 282 21.61 13.03 -6.21
CA PRO A 282 22.14 12.65 -7.52
C PRO A 282 21.28 13.16 -8.67
N GLN A 283 21.92 13.60 -9.78
CA GLN A 283 21.20 14.20 -10.91
C GLN A 283 20.35 13.24 -11.73
N ASN A 284 20.59 11.93 -11.61
CA ASN A 284 19.84 10.90 -12.32
C ASN A 284 18.55 10.45 -11.61
N ILE A 285 18.20 11.06 -10.48
CA ILE A 285 16.95 10.79 -9.76
C ILE A 285 15.83 11.65 -10.38
N GLN A 286 14.71 11.02 -10.72
CA GLN A 286 13.53 11.70 -11.30
C GLN A 286 12.68 12.43 -10.26
N GLY A 287 12.71 11.96 -8.99
CA GLY A 287 12.00 12.59 -7.88
C GLY A 287 12.57 13.95 -7.51
N LYS A 288 11.76 14.77 -6.85
CA LYS A 288 12.12 16.13 -6.39
C LYS A 288 11.96 16.20 -4.87
N SER A 289 12.93 16.79 -4.16
CA SER A 289 12.79 17.02 -2.72
C SER A 289 11.61 17.95 -2.44
N PHE A 290 10.78 17.54 -1.50
CA PHE A 290 9.70 18.37 -0.97
C PHE A 290 9.99 18.96 0.42
N LYS A 291 11.26 18.97 0.84
CA LYS A 291 11.69 19.53 2.13
C LYS A 291 11.21 20.96 2.34
N ASN A 292 11.17 21.76 1.29
CA ASN A 292 10.75 23.17 1.37
C ASN A 292 9.26 23.36 1.74
N ILE A 293 8.41 22.34 1.62
CA ILE A 293 7.03 22.39 2.14
C ILE A 293 7.00 22.77 3.63
N PHE A 294 8.03 22.41 4.40
CA PHE A 294 8.06 22.59 5.85
C PHE A 294 8.65 23.92 6.29
N SER A 295 9.44 24.58 5.45
CA SER A 295 10.22 25.76 5.80
C SER A 295 9.85 27.02 4.99
N ASP A 296 9.22 26.89 3.85
CA ASP A 296 8.92 27.98 2.93
C ASP A 296 7.40 28.04 2.64
N SER A 297 6.73 29.04 3.19
CA SER A 297 5.30 29.26 2.97
C SER A 297 4.95 29.69 1.53
N SER A 298 5.95 30.05 0.74
CA SER A 298 5.80 30.39 -0.69
C SER A 298 6.11 29.23 -1.62
N TYR A 299 6.44 28.05 -1.06
CA TYR A 299 6.72 26.87 -1.87
C TYR A 299 5.52 26.48 -2.71
N ILE A 300 5.74 26.33 -4.00
CA ILE A 300 4.76 25.83 -4.96
C ILE A 300 5.27 24.45 -5.42
N GLY A 301 4.48 23.43 -5.14
CA GLY A 301 4.77 22.05 -5.53
C GLY A 301 4.51 21.76 -7.00
N ARG A 302 4.18 20.52 -7.31
CA ARG A 302 3.82 20.09 -8.66
C ARG A 302 2.39 20.49 -8.99
N ASP A 303 2.17 20.88 -10.25
CA ASP A 303 0.81 21.07 -10.78
C ASP A 303 0.09 19.73 -11.02
N ALA A 304 0.86 18.66 -11.30
CA ALA A 304 0.32 17.33 -11.55
C ALA A 304 1.30 16.22 -11.18
N VAL A 305 0.77 15.03 -10.95
CA VAL A 305 1.52 13.78 -10.77
C VAL A 305 1.14 12.79 -11.86
N TYR A 306 2.09 11.94 -12.26
CA TYR A 306 1.96 10.92 -13.29
C TYR A 306 1.87 9.53 -12.67
N TYR A 307 1.12 8.64 -13.33
CA TYR A 307 0.97 7.23 -12.95
C TYR A 307 0.92 6.35 -14.18
N HIS A 308 1.53 5.15 -14.10
CA HIS A 308 1.40 4.12 -15.12
C HIS A 308 1.34 2.74 -14.48
N TYR A 309 0.39 1.92 -14.92
CA TYR A 309 0.18 0.53 -14.53
C TYR A 309 0.29 -0.38 -15.74
N TYR A 310 1.18 -1.39 -15.71
CA TYR A 310 1.52 -2.23 -16.85
C TYR A 310 1.02 -3.67 -16.75
N GLU A 311 0.71 -4.16 -15.54
CA GLU A 311 0.48 -5.57 -15.29
C GLU A 311 -0.88 -6.03 -15.83
N PHE A 312 -0.89 -7.03 -16.76
CA PHE A 312 -2.10 -7.60 -17.36
C PHE A 312 -1.77 -8.95 -18.03
N PRO A 313 -2.68 -9.96 -18.02
CA PRO A 313 -4.01 -10.04 -17.34
C PRO A 313 -3.90 -10.60 -15.91
N ILE A 314 -2.71 -10.74 -15.38
CA ILE A 314 -2.42 -11.30 -14.05
C ILE A 314 -3.01 -10.35 -13.00
N TRP A 315 -3.40 -10.90 -11.86
CA TRP A 315 -3.91 -10.14 -10.71
C TRP A 315 -5.09 -9.22 -11.05
N HIS A 316 -6.28 -9.79 -10.90
CA HIS A 316 -7.56 -9.07 -10.95
C HIS A 316 -7.97 -8.51 -12.32
N LYS A 317 -7.28 -8.84 -13.40
CA LYS A 317 -7.56 -8.32 -14.75
C LYS A 317 -7.69 -6.80 -14.82
N VAL A 318 -6.99 -6.08 -13.97
CA VAL A 318 -6.93 -4.63 -14.07
C VAL A 318 -6.26 -4.26 -15.39
N GLN A 319 -6.94 -3.47 -16.22
CA GLN A 319 -6.43 -3.06 -17.53
C GLN A 319 -5.19 -2.18 -17.38
N PRO A 320 -4.16 -2.34 -18.23
CA PRO A 320 -3.06 -1.39 -18.29
C PRO A 320 -3.59 0.02 -18.54
N HIS A 321 -3.12 0.96 -17.74
CA HIS A 321 -3.55 2.34 -17.83
C HIS A 321 -2.48 3.29 -17.35
N TYR A 322 -2.53 4.49 -17.90
CA TYR A 322 -1.72 5.60 -17.41
C TYR A 322 -2.61 6.83 -17.26
N GLY A 323 -2.11 7.79 -16.51
CA GLY A 323 -2.88 8.99 -16.28
C GLY A 323 -2.12 10.04 -15.51
N MET A 324 -2.80 11.11 -15.23
CA MET A 324 -2.32 12.18 -14.38
C MET A 324 -3.40 12.65 -13.42
N LYS A 325 -2.96 13.20 -12.31
CA LYS A 325 -3.78 13.88 -11.33
C LYS A 325 -3.25 15.28 -11.08
N THR A 326 -4.12 16.27 -11.15
CA THR A 326 -3.92 17.62 -10.63
C THR A 326 -4.62 17.77 -9.27
N SER A 327 -4.60 18.96 -8.68
CA SER A 327 -5.42 19.25 -7.50
C SER A 327 -6.92 19.10 -7.74
N LYS A 328 -7.38 19.26 -8.99
CA LYS A 328 -8.79 19.27 -9.37
C LYS A 328 -9.21 18.08 -10.22
N TYR A 329 -8.43 17.72 -11.23
CA TYR A 329 -8.81 16.72 -12.21
C TYR A 329 -7.93 15.47 -12.13
N LYS A 330 -8.55 14.32 -12.41
CA LYS A 330 -7.84 13.08 -12.70
C LYS A 330 -8.25 12.58 -14.08
N LEU A 331 -7.25 12.40 -14.99
CA LEU A 331 -7.42 11.88 -16.34
C LEU A 331 -6.73 10.53 -16.44
N ILE A 332 -7.44 9.49 -16.87
CA ILE A 332 -6.96 8.12 -16.98
C ILE A 332 -7.21 7.61 -18.40
N HIS A 333 -6.24 6.88 -18.97
CA HIS A 333 -6.35 6.20 -20.25
C HIS A 333 -6.08 4.70 -20.11
N PHE A 334 -7.07 3.88 -20.43
CA PHE A 334 -6.95 2.43 -20.54
C PHE A 334 -6.69 2.07 -21.99
N TYR A 335 -5.57 1.40 -22.31
CA TYR A 335 -5.02 1.40 -23.67
C TYR A 335 -4.75 0.02 -24.28
N TYR A 336 -4.88 -1.08 -23.55
CA TYR A 336 -4.44 -2.38 -24.05
C TYR A 336 -5.53 -3.15 -24.81
N SER A 337 -6.51 -3.71 -24.10
CA SER A 337 -7.61 -4.45 -24.71
C SER A 337 -8.86 -3.59 -24.94
N MET A 338 -8.78 -2.33 -24.57
CA MET A 338 -9.78 -1.30 -24.75
C MET A 338 -9.10 0.04 -25.02
N ASP A 339 -9.85 1.00 -25.53
CA ASP A 339 -9.42 2.41 -25.65
C ASP A 339 -10.47 3.26 -24.93
N GLU A 340 -10.29 3.39 -23.62
CA GLU A 340 -11.23 4.12 -22.76
C GLU A 340 -10.51 5.26 -22.04
N TRP A 341 -11.18 6.41 -22.02
CA TRP A 341 -10.75 7.56 -21.26
C TRP A 341 -11.72 7.87 -20.14
N GLU A 342 -11.20 8.07 -18.95
CA GLU A 342 -11.96 8.54 -17.80
C GLU A 342 -11.43 9.89 -17.35
N LEU A 343 -12.34 10.80 -17.00
CA LEU A 343 -12.04 12.10 -16.40
C LEU A 343 -12.92 12.32 -15.19
N TYR A 344 -12.32 12.69 -14.07
CA TYR A 344 -13.01 13.02 -12.82
C TYR A 344 -12.69 14.42 -12.36
N ASP A 345 -13.70 15.16 -11.88
CA ASP A 345 -13.53 16.41 -11.13
C ASP A 345 -13.53 16.08 -9.65
N LEU A 346 -12.35 16.01 -9.04
CA LEU A 346 -12.16 15.57 -7.65
C LEU A 346 -12.74 16.55 -6.60
N GLU A 347 -13.11 17.77 -7.00
CA GLU A 347 -13.79 18.72 -6.12
C GLU A 347 -15.29 18.41 -5.97
N THR A 348 -15.92 17.92 -7.03
CA THR A 348 -17.36 17.62 -7.07
C THR A 348 -17.68 16.13 -7.02
N ASP A 349 -16.74 15.29 -7.38
CA ASP A 349 -16.82 13.82 -7.38
C ASP A 349 -15.55 13.19 -6.77
N PRO A 350 -15.33 13.37 -5.45
CA PRO A 350 -14.16 12.82 -4.77
C PRO A 350 -14.13 11.28 -4.74
N ASN A 351 -15.27 10.63 -4.99
CA ASN A 351 -15.42 9.18 -5.04
C ASN A 351 -15.24 8.59 -6.45
N GLU A 352 -14.97 9.40 -7.46
CA GLU A 352 -14.66 8.98 -8.84
C GLU A 352 -15.69 8.00 -9.46
N VAL A 353 -16.98 8.28 -9.23
CA VAL A 353 -18.09 7.47 -9.74
C VAL A 353 -18.67 8.00 -11.05
N ASN A 354 -18.43 9.28 -11.40
CA ASN A 354 -18.98 9.96 -12.56
C ASN A 354 -17.92 10.29 -13.59
N ASN A 355 -17.71 9.41 -14.57
CA ASN A 355 -16.85 9.74 -15.70
C ASN A 355 -17.46 10.88 -16.51
N ILE A 356 -16.78 12.05 -16.54
CA ILE A 356 -17.20 13.26 -17.25
C ILE A 356 -16.43 13.50 -18.57
N TYR A 357 -15.58 12.56 -18.99
CA TYR A 357 -14.73 12.74 -20.17
C TYR A 357 -15.49 13.23 -21.41
N ASN A 358 -16.65 12.65 -21.68
CA ASN A 358 -17.49 13.02 -22.83
C ASN A 358 -18.53 14.14 -22.51
N LYS A 359 -18.46 14.74 -21.30
CA LYS A 359 -19.44 15.73 -20.84
C LYS A 359 -18.85 17.13 -20.68
N VAL A 360 -17.54 17.29 -20.87
CA VAL A 360 -16.82 18.56 -20.72
C VAL A 360 -16.38 19.13 -22.08
N PRO A 361 -16.05 20.44 -22.16
CA PRO A 361 -15.56 21.04 -23.40
C PRO A 361 -14.29 20.34 -23.91
N GLY A 362 -14.20 20.13 -25.22
CA GLY A 362 -13.03 19.51 -25.87
C GLY A 362 -11.72 20.27 -25.62
N SER A 363 -11.77 21.57 -25.41
CA SER A 363 -10.60 22.38 -25.05
C SER A 363 -9.97 21.97 -23.70
N LEU A 364 -10.79 21.61 -22.69
CA LEU A 364 -10.29 21.09 -21.43
C LEU A 364 -9.60 19.73 -21.63
N ILE A 365 -10.23 18.83 -22.39
CA ILE A 365 -9.63 17.52 -22.71
C ILE A 365 -8.28 17.68 -23.41
N LEU A 366 -8.19 18.58 -24.40
CA LEU A 366 -6.94 18.83 -25.12
C LEU A 366 -5.83 19.34 -24.16
N SER A 367 -6.15 20.31 -23.33
CA SER A 367 -5.21 20.87 -22.36
C SER A 367 -4.71 19.80 -21.38
N LEU A 368 -5.60 18.95 -20.83
CA LEU A 368 -5.22 17.87 -19.92
C LEU A 368 -4.37 16.80 -20.61
N LYS A 369 -4.69 16.46 -21.87
CA LYS A 369 -3.88 15.53 -22.66
C LYS A 369 -2.48 16.08 -23.00
N GLU A 370 -2.37 17.37 -23.29
CA GLU A 370 -1.08 18.03 -23.52
C GLU A 370 -0.22 18.00 -22.23
N GLN A 371 -0.83 18.28 -21.09
CA GLN A 371 -0.13 18.18 -19.79
C GLN A 371 0.31 16.75 -19.49
N LEU A 372 -0.55 15.76 -19.72
CA LEU A 372 -0.22 14.34 -19.57
C LEU A 372 0.95 13.93 -20.45
N LYS A 373 0.96 14.35 -21.73
CA LYS A 373 2.07 14.08 -22.66
C LYS A 373 3.37 14.73 -22.20
N SER A 374 3.31 15.92 -21.62
CA SER A 374 4.47 16.56 -21.03
C SER A 374 5.07 15.76 -19.88
N LEU A 375 4.20 15.22 -19.00
CA LEU A 375 4.62 14.35 -17.89
C LEU A 375 5.25 13.04 -18.39
N GLN A 376 4.65 12.40 -19.40
CA GLN A 376 5.23 11.20 -20.01
C GLN A 376 6.66 11.49 -20.53
N SER A 377 6.84 12.60 -21.21
CA SER A 377 8.16 13.02 -21.69
C SER A 377 9.14 13.30 -20.54
N GLU A 378 8.70 13.93 -19.46
CA GLU A 378 9.50 14.20 -18.24
C GLU A 378 9.99 12.90 -17.61
N TYR A 379 9.10 11.92 -17.46
CA TYR A 379 9.41 10.62 -16.82
C TYR A 379 9.93 9.56 -17.79
N LYS A 380 10.05 9.87 -19.08
CA LYS A 380 10.57 8.97 -20.13
C LYS A 380 9.76 7.67 -20.29
N ASP A 381 8.46 7.80 -20.25
CA ASP A 381 7.51 6.71 -20.40
C ASP A 381 6.87 6.68 -21.81
#